data_ceb2c3c6b45f364268a782b5ff10aecd
#
_entry.id   ceb2c3c6b45f364268a782b5ff10aecd
#
_cell.length_a   1.000
_cell.length_b   1.000
_cell.length_c   1.000
_cell.angle_alpha   90.00
_cell.angle_beta   90.00
_cell.angle_gamma   90.00
#
_symmetry.space_group_name_H-M   'P 1'
#
loop_
_entity.id
_entity.type
_entity.pdbx_description
1 polymer ?
#
loop_
_entity_poly.entity_id
_entity_poly.type
_entity_poly.pdbx_seq_one_letter_code
_entity_poly.pdbx_strand_id
1 'polypeptide(L)'
;MTYVKVDPCSTRLGNWMFQYAAAKCAAPGEPVAFVIAGGQSIEAVRKYAALWPEAEYVRAAPEGASVRIGLFQDWKRLEPDIVRRLFKCPEEVETRIEAKYGRAVADWDDVVSVHVRRGDYLSLPHRHPFVGVKYLERAVAIFAARGGGRRMRFLVCSDDIAWCRRFFSRKEFKGHDFIFSEGNDVMTDLFLMAKCRGGHICSNSSFSFWGAYLGALDSPPGAQLTVFPSMWFGMAIKDQDGSGMYFPGSQVIENSYSLPQRLSALLHMAKTAAGNVLRRIGRR
;
A
#
# COMPACT_ATOMS: atom_id res chain seq x y z
N MET A 1 22.14 13.81 11.54
CA MET A 1 20.66 13.69 11.55
C MET A 1 20.11 13.96 10.17
N THR A 2 19.28 13.07 9.66
CA THR A 2 18.62 13.21 8.35
C THR A 2 17.22 13.76 8.53
N TYR A 3 16.92 14.90 7.92
CA TYR A 3 15.60 15.52 7.95
C TYR A 3 14.77 15.07 6.76
N VAL A 4 13.52 14.63 7.01
CA VAL A 4 12.58 14.16 5.99
C VAL A 4 11.30 14.97 6.07
N LYS A 5 10.99 15.72 5.02
CA LYS A 5 9.76 16.51 4.97
C LYS A 5 8.56 15.61 4.69
N VAL A 6 7.62 15.61 5.61
CA VAL A 6 6.33 14.95 5.40
C VAL A 6 5.50 15.77 4.42
N ASP A 7 5.17 15.19 3.29
CA ASP A 7 4.34 15.84 2.28
C ASP A 7 2.90 15.99 2.80
N PRO A 8 2.32 17.20 2.82
CA PRO A 8 0.92 17.43 3.23
C PRO A 8 -0.10 16.58 2.46
N CYS A 9 0.19 16.26 1.21
CA CYS A 9 -0.67 15.41 0.38
C CYS A 9 -0.49 13.90 0.65
N SER A 10 0.48 13.53 1.49
CA SER A 10 0.93 12.16 1.76
C SER A 10 0.73 11.79 3.23
N THR A 11 -0.51 11.85 3.72
CA THR A 11 -0.84 11.59 5.13
C THR A 11 -1.07 10.11 5.46
N ARG A 12 -0.41 9.18 4.71
CA ARG A 12 -0.69 7.75 4.83
C ARG A 12 0.55 6.95 5.19
N LEU A 13 0.35 5.96 6.06
CA LEU A 13 1.38 5.08 6.61
C LEU A 13 2.37 4.58 5.55
N GLY A 14 1.91 4.00 4.45
CA GLY A 14 2.80 3.44 3.44
C GLY A 14 3.75 4.45 2.81
N ASN A 15 3.36 5.71 2.67
CA ASN A 15 4.23 6.78 2.18
C ASN A 15 5.29 7.17 3.23
N TRP A 16 4.89 7.25 4.49
CA TRP A 16 5.84 7.54 5.57
C TRP A 16 6.85 6.42 5.77
N MET A 17 6.44 5.17 5.60
CA MET A 17 7.35 4.02 5.62
C MET A 17 8.42 4.15 4.52
N PHE A 18 8.04 4.53 3.29
CA PHE A 18 9.02 4.79 2.22
C PHE A 18 9.98 5.92 2.57
N GLN A 19 9.46 7.05 3.08
CA GLN A 19 10.27 8.20 3.47
C GLN A 19 11.28 7.83 4.56
N TYR A 20 10.83 7.12 5.59
CA TYR A 20 11.68 6.68 6.70
C TYR A 20 12.73 5.65 6.26
N ALA A 21 12.31 4.60 5.57
CA ALA A 21 13.19 3.55 5.11
C ALA A 21 14.25 4.08 4.14
N ALA A 22 13.87 4.91 3.17
CA ALA A 22 14.82 5.49 2.22
C ALA A 22 15.84 6.42 2.91
N ALA A 23 15.45 7.12 3.99
CA ALA A 23 16.38 7.92 4.78
C ALA A 23 17.36 7.04 5.54
N LYS A 24 16.89 6.00 6.22
CA LYS A 24 17.73 5.05 6.97
C LYS A 24 18.64 4.21 6.07
N CYS A 25 18.17 3.82 4.89
CA CYS A 25 18.99 3.09 3.93
C CYS A 25 20.09 3.97 3.31
N ALA A 26 19.82 5.25 3.08
CA ALA A 26 20.81 6.18 2.53
C ALA A 26 21.86 6.66 3.55
N ALA A 27 21.54 6.65 4.83
CA ALA A 27 22.42 7.04 5.93
C ALA A 27 22.23 6.09 7.13
N PRO A 28 22.74 4.85 7.04
CA PRO A 28 22.64 3.87 8.12
C PRO A 28 23.28 4.41 9.41
N GLY A 29 22.57 4.25 10.53
CA GLY A 29 23.06 4.75 11.84
C GLY A 29 22.70 6.21 12.15
N GLU A 30 22.32 7.03 11.16
CA GLU A 30 21.86 8.38 11.46
C GLU A 30 20.43 8.42 12.00
N PRO A 31 20.16 9.28 13.02
CA PRO A 31 18.80 9.58 13.44
C PRO A 31 18.01 10.25 12.32
N VAL A 32 16.70 9.98 12.26
CA VAL A 32 15.77 10.59 11.30
C VAL A 32 14.80 11.49 12.02
N ALA A 33 14.67 12.74 11.54
CA ALA A 33 13.65 13.66 12.02
C ALA A 33 12.59 13.90 10.93
N PHE A 34 11.32 13.67 11.26
CA PHE A 34 10.20 14.06 10.41
C PHE A 34 9.91 15.55 10.55
N VAL A 35 10.06 16.30 9.46
CA VAL A 35 9.68 17.72 9.39
C VAL A 35 8.21 17.82 9.01
N ILE A 36 7.36 18.14 9.98
CA ILE A 36 5.90 18.17 9.83
C ILE A 36 5.44 19.62 9.73
N ALA A 37 5.38 20.14 8.51
CA ALA A 37 5.00 21.52 8.20
C ALA A 37 3.51 21.67 7.82
N GLY A 38 3.03 22.90 7.70
CA GLY A 38 1.77 23.19 7.01
C GLY A 38 0.49 22.80 7.75
N GLY A 39 0.46 22.89 9.07
CA GLY A 39 -0.75 22.64 9.87
C GLY A 39 -1.08 21.16 10.09
N GLN A 40 -0.24 20.24 9.62
CA GLN A 40 -0.40 18.83 9.92
C GLN A 40 -0.20 18.54 11.41
N SER A 41 -0.97 17.57 11.92
CA SER A 41 -0.80 17.10 13.29
C SER A 41 0.44 16.21 13.42
N ILE A 42 1.31 16.52 14.38
CA ILE A 42 2.41 15.62 14.77
C ILE A 42 1.84 14.27 15.23
N GLU A 43 0.71 14.29 15.95
CA GLU A 43 0.04 13.11 16.47
C GLU A 43 -0.40 12.14 15.35
N ALA A 44 -0.74 12.68 14.18
CA ALA A 44 -1.11 11.85 13.03
C ALA A 44 0.04 10.93 12.56
N VAL A 45 1.29 11.39 12.68
CA VAL A 45 2.49 10.58 12.37
C VAL A 45 2.92 9.76 13.57
N ARG A 46 2.87 10.35 14.77
CA ARG A 46 3.30 9.73 16.04
C ARG A 46 2.48 8.50 16.41
N LYS A 47 1.22 8.40 15.99
CA LYS A 47 0.39 7.20 16.23
C LYS A 47 1.00 5.91 15.66
N TYR A 48 1.99 6.01 14.76
CA TYR A 48 2.73 4.88 14.21
C TYR A 48 4.17 4.80 14.74
N ALA A 49 4.47 5.46 15.85
CA ALA A 49 5.82 5.53 16.41
C ALA A 49 6.46 4.17 16.69
N ALA A 50 5.65 3.13 16.90
CA ALA A 50 6.16 1.76 17.03
C ALA A 50 6.96 1.26 15.81
N LEU A 51 6.72 1.84 14.61
CA LEU A 51 7.48 1.52 13.39
C LEU A 51 8.79 2.32 13.26
N TRP A 52 8.94 3.41 14.02
CA TRP A 52 10.13 4.27 14.00
C TRP A 52 10.38 4.88 15.37
N PRO A 53 10.70 4.05 16.38
CA PRO A 53 10.80 4.46 17.78
C PRO A 53 11.87 5.53 18.03
N GLU A 54 12.90 5.57 17.17
CA GLU A 54 14.02 6.52 17.26
C GLU A 54 13.78 7.82 16.43
N ALA A 55 12.62 7.96 15.77
CA ALA A 55 12.37 9.14 14.95
C ALA A 55 11.99 10.35 15.79
N GLU A 56 12.58 11.50 15.44
CA GLU A 56 12.18 12.79 15.99
C GLU A 56 11.07 13.44 15.17
N TYR A 57 10.35 14.38 15.77
CA TYR A 57 9.24 15.10 15.14
C TYR A 57 9.41 16.59 15.36
N VAL A 58 9.72 17.31 14.28
CA VAL A 58 10.01 18.75 14.33
C VAL A 58 9.10 19.55 13.40
N ARG A 59 8.89 20.83 13.69
CA ARG A 59 8.11 21.74 12.82
C ARG A 59 8.94 22.33 11.68
N ALA A 60 10.24 22.48 11.89
CA ALA A 60 11.20 22.95 10.89
C ALA A 60 12.54 22.27 11.10
N ALA A 61 13.30 22.07 10.03
CA ALA A 61 14.70 21.71 10.12
C ALA A 61 15.53 22.95 10.50
N PRO A 62 16.69 22.77 11.17
CA PRO A 62 17.61 23.86 11.42
C PRO A 62 18.05 24.56 10.13
N GLU A 63 18.42 25.83 10.24
CA GLU A 63 18.96 26.59 9.12
C GLU A 63 20.21 25.90 8.56
N GLY A 64 20.31 25.80 7.22
CA GLY A 64 21.40 25.11 6.54
C GLY A 64 21.30 23.57 6.52
N ALA A 65 20.33 22.97 7.21
CA ALA A 65 20.15 21.52 7.19
C ALA A 65 19.63 21.04 5.83
N SER A 66 20.19 19.93 5.35
CA SER A 66 19.66 19.24 4.17
C SER A 66 18.35 18.52 4.50
N VAL A 67 17.27 18.84 3.79
CA VAL A 67 15.96 18.24 3.97
C VAL A 67 15.59 17.40 2.75
N ARG A 68 15.34 16.11 2.96
CA ARG A 68 14.84 15.21 1.93
C ARG A 68 13.36 15.48 1.66
N ILE A 69 13.02 15.73 0.39
CA ILE A 69 11.64 16.00 -0.04
C ILE A 69 11.25 14.99 -1.11
N GLY A 70 10.14 14.29 -0.92
CA GLY A 70 9.60 13.32 -1.87
C GLY A 70 9.00 12.11 -1.17
N LEU A 71 8.32 11.27 -1.95
CA LEU A 71 7.71 10.04 -1.45
C LEU A 71 8.69 8.87 -1.42
N PHE A 72 9.75 8.91 -2.24
CA PHE A 72 10.78 7.87 -2.37
C PHE A 72 10.21 6.47 -2.65
N GLN A 73 9.09 6.40 -3.36
CA GLN A 73 8.39 5.15 -3.69
C GLN A 73 9.16 4.35 -4.75
N ASP A 74 10.29 3.78 -4.34
CA ASP A 74 11.16 2.99 -5.20
C ASP A 74 11.86 1.91 -4.37
N TRP A 75 11.54 0.64 -4.63
CA TRP A 75 12.14 -0.50 -3.93
C TRP A 75 13.67 -0.54 -4.04
N LYS A 76 14.26 0.01 -5.11
CA LYS A 76 15.71 0.09 -5.31
C LYS A 76 16.44 0.95 -4.27
N ARG A 77 15.70 1.76 -3.53
CA ARG A 77 16.22 2.57 -2.41
C ARG A 77 16.14 1.85 -1.06
N LEU A 78 15.64 0.63 -1.06
CA LEU A 78 15.38 -0.14 0.15
C LEU A 78 16.42 -1.26 0.27
N GLU A 79 17.21 -1.21 1.33
CA GLU A 79 18.13 -2.28 1.69
C GLU A 79 17.37 -3.34 2.52
N PRO A 80 17.21 -4.59 2.03
CA PRO A 80 16.40 -5.62 2.66
C PRO A 80 16.68 -5.81 4.15
N ASP A 81 17.96 -5.90 4.54
CA ASP A 81 18.34 -6.15 5.92
C ASP A 81 18.07 -4.96 6.84
N ILE A 82 18.16 -3.74 6.31
CA ILE A 82 17.78 -2.54 7.04
C ILE A 82 16.27 -2.53 7.23
N VAL A 83 15.48 -2.77 6.18
CA VAL A 83 14.02 -2.79 6.23
C VAL A 83 13.50 -3.84 7.21
N ARG A 84 14.05 -5.07 7.23
CA ARG A 84 13.69 -6.11 8.22
C ARG A 84 13.91 -5.65 9.65
N ARG A 85 14.99 -4.92 9.91
CA ARG A 85 15.26 -4.40 11.26
C ARG A 85 14.33 -3.26 11.65
N LEU A 86 14.01 -2.38 10.68
CA LEU A 86 13.15 -1.22 10.92
C LEU A 86 11.70 -1.60 11.19
N PHE A 87 11.14 -2.50 10.37
CA PHE A 87 9.70 -2.77 10.39
C PHE A 87 9.38 -4.17 10.88
N LYS A 88 9.79 -4.43 12.12
CA LYS A 88 9.34 -5.64 12.85
C LYS A 88 7.88 -5.48 13.29
N CYS A 89 7.12 -6.57 13.24
CA CYS A 89 5.78 -6.58 13.81
C CYS A 89 5.86 -6.30 15.32
N PRO A 90 5.17 -5.28 15.83
CA PRO A 90 5.08 -5.07 17.28
C PRO A 90 4.38 -6.25 17.94
N GLU A 91 4.85 -6.67 19.11
CA GLU A 91 4.34 -7.84 19.85
C GLU A 91 2.83 -7.75 20.14
N GLU A 92 2.35 -6.56 20.47
CA GLU A 92 0.92 -6.32 20.68
C GLU A 92 0.07 -6.50 19.40
N VAL A 93 0.65 -6.20 18.21
CA VAL A 93 -0.01 -6.42 16.91
C VAL A 93 -0.02 -7.91 16.58
N GLU A 94 1.11 -8.59 16.80
CA GLU A 94 1.23 -10.04 16.62
C GLU A 94 0.22 -10.78 17.48
N THR A 95 0.12 -10.44 18.76
CA THR A 95 -0.84 -11.02 19.70
C THR A 95 -2.28 -10.82 19.23
N ARG A 96 -2.64 -9.63 18.73
CA ARG A 96 -3.98 -9.38 18.18
C ARG A 96 -4.27 -10.21 16.93
N ILE A 97 -3.30 -10.37 16.05
CA ILE A 97 -3.43 -11.19 14.85
C ILE A 97 -3.67 -12.65 15.24
N GLU A 98 -2.88 -13.21 16.12
CA GLU A 98 -3.02 -14.59 16.58
C GLU A 98 -4.36 -14.83 17.30
N ALA A 99 -4.74 -13.95 18.21
CA ALA A 99 -6.01 -14.07 18.93
C ALA A 99 -7.23 -14.06 17.99
N LYS A 100 -7.17 -13.26 16.93
CA LYS A 100 -8.31 -13.06 16.03
C LYS A 100 -8.34 -14.05 14.87
N TYR A 101 -7.19 -14.35 14.28
CA TYR A 101 -7.09 -15.12 13.03
C TYR A 101 -6.43 -16.48 13.20
N GLY A 102 -5.67 -16.73 14.29
CA GLY A 102 -4.93 -17.97 14.49
C GLY A 102 -5.79 -19.24 14.42
N ARG A 103 -7.06 -19.18 14.84
CA ARG A 103 -7.99 -20.32 14.69
C ARG A 103 -8.51 -20.52 13.27
N ALA A 104 -8.66 -19.43 12.52
CA ALA A 104 -9.18 -19.47 11.14
C ALA A 104 -8.06 -19.78 10.13
N VAL A 105 -6.81 -19.50 10.51
CA VAL A 105 -5.62 -19.68 9.70
C VAL A 105 -4.69 -20.64 10.42
N ALA A 106 -4.87 -21.93 10.16
CA ALA A 106 -4.02 -22.97 10.75
C ALA A 106 -2.58 -22.92 10.22
N ASP A 107 -2.41 -22.46 8.98
CA ASP A 107 -1.12 -22.34 8.31
C ASP A 107 -1.10 -21.07 7.44
N TRP A 108 -0.20 -20.16 7.75
CA TRP A 108 0.00 -18.91 7.02
C TRP A 108 0.71 -19.11 5.68
N ASP A 109 1.41 -20.23 5.49
CA ASP A 109 2.14 -20.54 4.27
C ASP A 109 1.18 -20.77 3.08
N ASP A 110 -0.05 -21.20 3.36
CA ASP A 110 -1.09 -21.43 2.35
C ASP A 110 -2.04 -20.23 2.14
N VAL A 111 -1.84 -19.10 2.83
CA VAL A 111 -2.73 -17.95 2.73
C VAL A 111 -2.17 -16.89 1.79
N VAL A 112 -2.99 -16.46 0.85
CA VAL A 112 -2.70 -15.35 -0.08
C VAL A 112 -3.36 -14.07 0.45
N SER A 113 -2.61 -13.00 0.67
CA SER A 113 -3.22 -11.72 1.00
C SER A 113 -3.81 -11.03 -0.24
N VAL A 114 -4.95 -10.39 -0.09
CA VAL A 114 -5.61 -9.59 -1.14
C VAL A 114 -5.88 -8.21 -0.57
N HIS A 115 -5.21 -7.19 -1.08
CA HIS A 115 -5.50 -5.82 -0.70
C HIS A 115 -6.32 -5.11 -1.78
N VAL A 116 -7.50 -4.61 -1.40
CA VAL A 116 -8.41 -3.89 -2.30
C VAL A 116 -8.58 -2.45 -1.81
N ARG A 117 -7.98 -1.50 -2.53
CA ARG A 117 -8.12 -0.07 -2.24
C ARG A 117 -9.24 0.52 -3.07
N ARG A 118 -10.26 1.05 -2.40
CA ARG A 118 -11.43 1.66 -3.04
C ARG A 118 -11.74 3.05 -2.49
N GLY A 119 -11.96 3.19 -1.21
CA GLY A 119 -12.30 4.40 -0.46
C GLY A 119 -12.17 5.72 -1.24
N ASP A 120 -11.11 6.47 -0.97
CA ASP A 120 -10.81 7.73 -1.66
C ASP A 120 -10.51 7.59 -3.17
N TYR A 121 -10.09 6.39 -3.64
CA TYR A 121 -9.84 6.15 -5.06
C TYR A 121 -11.12 6.26 -5.91
N LEU A 122 -12.27 5.94 -5.34
CA LEU A 122 -13.56 6.09 -6.03
C LEU A 122 -13.88 7.57 -6.33
N SER A 123 -13.42 8.50 -5.48
CA SER A 123 -13.60 9.93 -5.67
C SER A 123 -12.50 10.59 -6.51
N LEU A 124 -11.37 9.90 -6.74
CA LEU A 124 -10.20 10.41 -7.46
C LEU A 124 -9.74 9.49 -8.61
N PRO A 125 -10.66 8.94 -9.43
CA PRO A 125 -10.33 7.92 -10.43
C PRO A 125 -9.34 8.42 -11.49
N HIS A 126 -9.29 9.73 -11.73
CA HIS A 126 -8.35 10.37 -12.68
C HIS A 126 -6.90 10.37 -12.18
N ARG A 127 -6.67 10.28 -10.86
CA ARG A 127 -5.33 10.23 -10.25
C ARG A 127 -4.96 8.82 -9.82
N HIS A 128 -5.91 8.10 -9.22
CA HIS A 128 -5.72 6.78 -8.66
C HIS A 128 -6.74 5.80 -9.25
N PRO A 129 -6.36 5.04 -10.31
CA PRO A 129 -7.24 4.01 -10.82
C PRO A 129 -7.40 2.93 -9.75
N PHE A 130 -8.64 2.61 -9.37
CA PHE A 130 -8.84 1.48 -8.47
C PHE A 130 -8.83 0.17 -9.27
N VAL A 131 -8.34 -0.89 -8.62
CA VAL A 131 -8.30 -2.21 -9.24
C VAL A 131 -9.70 -2.69 -9.59
N GLY A 132 -9.90 -3.07 -10.84
CA GLY A 132 -11.20 -3.48 -11.35
C GLY A 132 -11.47 -4.96 -11.16
N VAL A 133 -12.71 -5.35 -11.45
CA VAL A 133 -13.20 -6.74 -11.39
C VAL A 133 -12.28 -7.69 -12.15
N LYS A 134 -11.94 -7.38 -13.39
CA LYS A 134 -11.10 -8.24 -14.25
C LYS A 134 -9.70 -8.46 -13.70
N TYR A 135 -9.11 -7.44 -13.05
CA TYR A 135 -7.82 -7.58 -12.40
C TYR A 135 -7.89 -8.60 -11.26
N LEU A 136 -8.87 -8.45 -10.36
CA LEU A 136 -9.02 -9.36 -9.21
C LEU A 136 -9.34 -10.79 -9.65
N GLU A 137 -10.19 -10.97 -10.67
CA GLU A 137 -10.49 -12.28 -11.23
C GLU A 137 -9.23 -12.96 -11.79
N ARG A 138 -8.44 -12.24 -12.59
CA ARG A 138 -7.17 -12.76 -13.15
C ARG A 138 -6.16 -13.07 -12.05
N ALA A 139 -6.02 -12.19 -11.07
CA ALA A 139 -5.07 -12.38 -9.97
C ALA A 139 -5.42 -13.61 -9.13
N VAL A 140 -6.70 -13.81 -8.78
CA VAL A 140 -7.16 -15.02 -8.07
C VAL A 140 -6.93 -16.26 -8.93
N ALA A 141 -7.21 -16.22 -10.23
CA ALA A 141 -7.00 -17.34 -11.15
C ALA A 141 -5.52 -17.75 -11.25
N ILE A 142 -4.58 -16.81 -11.21
CA ILE A 142 -3.13 -17.08 -11.18
C ILE A 142 -2.78 -17.91 -9.94
N PHE A 143 -3.26 -17.54 -8.76
CA PHE A 143 -3.01 -18.28 -7.53
C PHE A 143 -3.73 -19.65 -7.52
N ALA A 144 -4.96 -19.72 -8.03
CA ALA A 144 -5.70 -20.97 -8.17
C ALA A 144 -4.96 -21.98 -9.07
N ALA A 145 -4.40 -21.50 -10.18
CA ALA A 145 -3.59 -22.34 -11.08
C ALA A 145 -2.30 -22.84 -10.40
N ARG A 146 -1.60 -21.99 -9.63
CA ARG A 146 -0.42 -22.39 -8.84
C ARG A 146 -0.77 -23.42 -7.76
N GLY A 147 -1.97 -23.33 -7.21
CA GLY A 147 -2.47 -24.30 -6.23
C GLY A 147 -2.75 -25.69 -6.80
N GLY A 148 -2.66 -25.89 -8.13
CA GLY A 148 -2.87 -27.21 -8.75
C GLY A 148 -4.29 -27.76 -8.55
N GLY A 149 -5.31 -26.90 -8.50
CA GLY A 149 -6.70 -27.27 -8.25
C GLY A 149 -7.07 -27.39 -6.77
N ARG A 150 -6.12 -27.15 -5.85
CA ARG A 150 -6.44 -27.09 -4.41
C ARG A 150 -7.35 -25.91 -4.09
N ARG A 151 -8.13 -26.04 -3.04
CA ARG A 151 -8.88 -24.93 -2.47
C ARG A 151 -7.91 -23.93 -1.83
N MET A 152 -7.83 -22.74 -2.39
CA MET A 152 -6.95 -21.66 -1.90
C MET A 152 -7.64 -20.86 -0.81
N ARG A 153 -6.85 -20.30 0.12
CA ARG A 153 -7.31 -19.35 1.12
C ARG A 153 -6.82 -17.94 0.77
N PHE A 154 -7.73 -16.99 0.80
CA PHE A 154 -7.45 -15.59 0.54
C PHE A 154 -7.85 -14.75 1.76
N LEU A 155 -6.91 -13.97 2.28
CA LEU A 155 -7.16 -13.01 3.34
C LEU A 155 -7.31 -11.63 2.72
N VAL A 156 -8.50 -11.05 2.83
CA VAL A 156 -8.88 -9.79 2.16
C VAL A 156 -8.81 -8.63 3.13
N CYS A 157 -7.93 -7.68 2.87
CA CYS A 157 -7.85 -6.38 3.54
C CYS A 157 -8.37 -5.28 2.61
N SER A 158 -9.26 -4.43 3.10
CA SER A 158 -9.85 -3.36 2.28
C SER A 158 -10.44 -2.25 3.13
N ASP A 159 -10.47 -1.05 2.58
CA ASP A 159 -11.25 0.07 3.10
C ASP A 159 -12.75 0.05 2.65
N ASP A 160 -13.16 -1.00 1.91
CA ASP A 160 -14.55 -1.27 1.50
C ASP A 160 -14.82 -2.79 1.58
N ILE A 161 -14.78 -3.32 2.79
CA ILE A 161 -14.99 -4.77 3.05
C ILE A 161 -16.38 -5.23 2.61
N ALA A 162 -17.39 -4.39 2.74
CA ALA A 162 -18.75 -4.74 2.31
C ALA A 162 -18.82 -5.01 0.80
N TRP A 163 -18.11 -4.23 -0.01
CA TRP A 163 -17.96 -4.49 -1.44
C TRP A 163 -17.19 -5.78 -1.69
N CYS A 164 -16.09 -6.01 -0.97
CA CYS A 164 -15.27 -7.22 -1.12
C CYS A 164 -16.08 -8.48 -0.82
N ARG A 165 -16.88 -8.50 0.25
CA ARG A 165 -17.77 -9.63 0.56
C ARG A 165 -18.71 -9.95 -0.59
N ARG A 166 -19.39 -8.94 -1.14
CA ARG A 166 -20.30 -9.14 -2.29
C ARG A 166 -19.55 -9.59 -3.54
N PHE A 167 -18.34 -9.07 -3.76
CA PHE A 167 -17.53 -9.42 -4.91
C PHE A 167 -17.04 -10.87 -4.86
N PHE A 168 -16.44 -11.29 -3.74
CA PHE A 168 -15.88 -12.63 -3.58
C PHE A 168 -16.93 -13.72 -3.25
N SER A 169 -18.22 -13.36 -3.01
CA SER A 169 -19.30 -14.34 -2.90
C SER A 169 -19.83 -14.84 -4.24
N ARG A 170 -19.35 -14.27 -5.35
CA ARG A 170 -19.77 -14.67 -6.71
C ARG A 170 -19.37 -16.11 -7.04
N LYS A 171 -20.07 -16.72 -8.00
CA LYS A 171 -19.89 -18.13 -8.38
C LYS A 171 -18.47 -18.47 -8.83
N GLU A 172 -17.76 -17.50 -9.43
CA GLU A 172 -16.38 -17.63 -9.94
C GLU A 172 -15.37 -17.93 -8.81
N PHE A 173 -15.71 -17.61 -7.57
CA PHE A 173 -14.83 -17.76 -6.41
C PHE A 173 -15.24 -18.90 -5.45
N LYS A 174 -16.34 -19.62 -5.72
CA LYS A 174 -16.88 -20.66 -4.82
C LYS A 174 -15.92 -21.82 -4.51
N GLY A 175 -14.88 -22.01 -5.31
CA GLY A 175 -13.85 -23.03 -5.09
C GLY A 175 -12.80 -22.65 -4.05
N HIS A 176 -12.87 -21.44 -3.48
CA HIS A 176 -11.85 -20.88 -2.60
C HIS A 176 -12.46 -20.34 -1.30
N ASP A 177 -11.61 -20.16 -0.29
CA ASP A 177 -11.99 -19.58 1.00
C ASP A 177 -11.53 -18.12 1.08
N PHE A 178 -12.43 -17.23 1.52
CA PHE A 178 -12.13 -15.82 1.71
C PHE A 178 -12.35 -15.44 3.18
N ILE A 179 -11.26 -15.03 3.83
CA ILE A 179 -11.25 -14.48 5.19
C ILE A 179 -11.19 -12.96 5.04
N PHE A 180 -12.04 -12.23 5.73
CA PHE A 180 -12.08 -10.76 5.62
C PHE A 180 -11.52 -10.13 6.87
N SER A 181 -10.60 -9.18 6.68
CA SER A 181 -10.05 -8.35 7.74
C SER A 181 -11.07 -7.27 8.12
N GLU A 182 -11.64 -7.37 9.31
CA GLU A 182 -12.67 -6.43 9.79
C GLU A 182 -12.33 -5.94 11.18
N GLY A 183 -12.63 -4.65 11.46
CA GLY A 183 -12.43 -4.04 12.76
C GLY A 183 -10.98 -4.02 13.24
N ASN A 184 -10.04 -4.03 12.33
CA ASN A 184 -8.62 -3.89 12.59
C ASN A 184 -8.18 -2.43 12.41
N ASP A 185 -7.11 -2.07 13.10
CA ASP A 185 -6.37 -0.87 12.78
C ASP A 185 -5.41 -1.10 11.58
N VAL A 186 -4.88 0.00 11.07
CA VAL A 186 -3.99 0.00 9.90
C VAL A 186 -2.70 -0.81 10.15
N MET A 187 -2.18 -0.81 11.38
CA MET A 187 -0.99 -1.58 11.75
C MET A 187 -1.26 -3.08 11.72
N THR A 188 -2.40 -3.48 12.27
CA THR A 188 -2.83 -4.88 12.25
C THR A 188 -3.03 -5.37 10.82
N ASP A 189 -3.68 -4.61 9.95
CA ASP A 189 -3.86 -4.98 8.53
C ASP A 189 -2.53 -5.08 7.77
N LEU A 190 -1.57 -4.18 8.04
CA LEU A 190 -0.25 -4.22 7.42
C LEU A 190 0.47 -5.54 7.72
N PHE A 191 0.60 -5.88 9.00
CA PHE A 191 1.34 -7.08 9.42
C PHE A 191 0.55 -8.36 9.19
N LEU A 192 -0.78 -8.29 9.20
CA LEU A 192 -1.64 -9.40 8.79
C LEU A 192 -1.40 -9.78 7.32
N MET A 193 -1.27 -8.79 6.42
CA MET A 193 -0.86 -9.05 5.03
C MET A 193 0.55 -9.63 4.96
N ALA A 194 1.52 -9.03 5.67
CA ALA A 194 2.90 -9.48 5.67
C ALA A 194 3.06 -10.92 6.20
N LYS A 195 2.17 -11.36 7.09
CA LYS A 195 2.17 -12.73 7.63
C LYS A 195 1.69 -13.79 6.62
N CYS A 196 0.96 -13.40 5.58
CA CYS A 196 0.50 -14.32 4.53
C CYS A 196 1.68 -14.77 3.66
N ARG A 197 2.02 -16.05 3.68
CA ARG A 197 3.17 -16.63 2.97
C ARG A 197 2.81 -17.23 1.61
N GLY A 198 1.53 -17.51 1.34
CA GLY A 198 1.06 -18.05 0.06
C GLY A 198 1.20 -17.05 -1.10
N GLY A 199 1.44 -15.77 -0.80
CA GLY A 199 1.67 -14.70 -1.76
C GLY A 199 0.73 -13.50 -1.58
N HIS A 200 0.75 -12.58 -2.57
CA HIS A 200 0.05 -11.30 -2.43
C HIS A 200 -0.62 -10.85 -3.71
N ILE A 201 -1.87 -10.39 -3.61
CA ILE A 201 -2.61 -9.67 -4.67
C ILE A 201 -2.73 -8.22 -4.22
N CYS A 202 -2.05 -7.32 -4.92
CA CYS A 202 -1.88 -5.93 -4.52
C CYS A 202 -2.80 -4.99 -5.31
N SER A 203 -3.24 -3.91 -4.66
CA SER A 203 -3.71 -2.71 -5.34
C SER A 203 -2.53 -1.78 -5.68
N ASN A 204 -2.76 -0.74 -6.47
CA ASN A 204 -1.83 0.36 -6.73
C ASN A 204 -1.73 1.29 -5.51
N SER A 205 -1.25 0.77 -4.40
CA SER A 205 -1.17 1.45 -3.11
C SER A 205 0.16 1.15 -2.43
N SER A 206 0.81 2.19 -1.89
CA SER A 206 2.03 2.04 -1.09
C SER A 206 1.82 1.16 0.15
N PHE A 207 0.60 1.15 0.70
CA PHE A 207 0.22 0.24 1.79
C PHE A 207 0.23 -1.23 1.34
N SER A 208 -0.32 -1.49 0.16
CA SER A 208 -0.30 -2.83 -0.46
C SER A 208 1.11 -3.31 -0.75
N PHE A 209 1.96 -2.39 -1.26
CA PHE A 209 3.38 -2.66 -1.47
C PHE A 209 4.05 -3.13 -0.17
N TRP A 210 3.89 -2.39 0.93
CA TRP A 210 4.56 -2.71 2.18
C TRP A 210 4.10 -4.04 2.78
N GLY A 211 2.81 -4.35 2.76
CA GLY A 211 2.32 -5.67 3.18
C GLY A 211 2.98 -6.82 2.41
N ALA A 212 3.05 -6.68 1.08
CA ALA A 212 3.69 -7.67 0.22
C ALA A 212 5.22 -7.71 0.37
N TYR A 213 5.87 -6.55 0.41
CA TYR A 213 7.33 -6.46 0.49
C TYR A 213 7.87 -7.03 1.80
N LEU A 214 7.26 -6.70 2.94
CA LEU A 214 7.63 -7.26 4.24
C LEU A 214 7.44 -8.79 4.27
N GLY A 215 6.32 -9.30 3.73
CA GLY A 215 6.11 -10.73 3.60
C GLY A 215 7.16 -11.43 2.72
N ALA A 216 7.51 -10.81 1.60
CA ALA A 216 8.54 -11.32 0.69
C ALA A 216 9.94 -11.30 1.30
N LEU A 217 10.26 -10.30 2.12
CA LEU A 217 11.55 -10.23 2.84
C LEU A 217 11.75 -11.39 3.82
N ASP A 218 10.69 -11.88 4.43
CA ASP A 218 10.73 -12.98 5.39
C ASP A 218 10.64 -14.37 4.75
N SER A 219 10.65 -14.43 3.42
CA SER A 219 10.57 -15.68 2.64
C SER A 219 11.83 -15.89 1.80
N PRO A 220 12.17 -17.12 1.44
CA PRO A 220 13.23 -17.36 0.47
C PRO A 220 12.99 -16.58 -0.84
N PRO A 221 14.04 -16.05 -1.50
CA PRO A 221 13.90 -15.33 -2.75
C PRO A 221 13.10 -16.11 -3.79
N GLY A 222 12.05 -15.50 -4.33
CA GLY A 222 11.18 -16.12 -5.34
C GLY A 222 10.16 -17.15 -4.82
N ALA A 223 10.14 -17.44 -3.52
CA ALA A 223 9.18 -18.39 -2.95
C ALA A 223 7.74 -17.83 -2.97
N GLN A 224 7.60 -16.53 -2.73
CA GLN A 224 6.30 -15.86 -2.80
C GLN A 224 6.05 -15.19 -4.14
N LEU A 225 4.86 -15.37 -4.68
CA LEU A 225 4.37 -14.60 -5.81
C LEU A 225 3.66 -13.33 -5.29
N THR A 226 4.07 -12.19 -5.81
CA THR A 226 3.33 -10.93 -5.64
C THR A 226 2.77 -10.48 -6.97
N VAL A 227 1.47 -10.23 -7.03
CA VAL A 227 0.78 -9.73 -8.24
C VAL A 227 0.42 -8.27 -8.05
N PHE A 228 0.92 -7.42 -8.97
CA PHE A 228 0.64 -5.99 -9.01
C PHE A 228 -0.16 -5.59 -10.24
N PRO A 229 -0.99 -4.51 -10.14
CA PRO A 229 -1.64 -3.93 -11.31
C PRO A 229 -0.65 -3.11 -12.14
N SER A 230 -0.73 -3.18 -13.47
CA SER A 230 0.15 -2.45 -14.39
C SER A 230 -0.05 -0.93 -14.36
N MET A 231 -1.27 -0.47 -14.08
CA MET A 231 -1.58 0.95 -13.99
C MET A 231 -1.47 1.42 -12.55
N TRP A 232 -0.33 2.03 -12.20
CA TRP A 232 -0.12 2.59 -10.87
C TRP A 232 -0.76 3.96 -10.71
N PHE A 233 -0.57 4.84 -11.69
CA PHE A 233 -1.09 6.20 -11.72
C PHE A 233 -2.20 6.37 -12.73
N GLY A 234 -3.15 7.26 -12.44
CA GLY A 234 -4.27 7.57 -13.32
C GLY A 234 -3.93 8.57 -14.42
N MET A 235 -4.88 8.79 -15.33
CA MET A 235 -4.70 9.62 -16.54
C MET A 235 -4.18 11.04 -16.27
N ALA A 236 -4.54 11.65 -15.14
CA ALA A 236 -4.11 13.01 -14.80
C ALA A 236 -2.65 13.12 -14.35
N ILE A 237 -2.03 11.99 -13.98
CA ILE A 237 -0.63 11.92 -13.51
C ILE A 237 0.09 10.71 -14.13
N LYS A 238 -0.30 10.31 -15.33
CA LYS A 238 0.20 9.13 -16.04
C LYS A 238 1.70 9.18 -16.37
N ASP A 239 2.27 10.39 -16.40
CA ASP A 239 3.68 10.60 -16.69
C ASP A 239 4.60 10.35 -15.48
N GLN A 240 4.01 10.04 -14.30
CA GLN A 240 4.78 9.60 -13.15
C GLN A 240 5.20 8.14 -13.30
N ASP A 241 6.48 7.87 -13.02
CA ASP A 241 7.01 6.51 -13.06
C ASP A 241 6.55 5.71 -11.83
N GLY A 242 5.80 4.64 -12.07
CA GLY A 242 5.38 3.67 -11.05
C GLY A 242 6.25 2.41 -10.97
N SER A 243 7.29 2.30 -11.80
CA SER A 243 8.13 1.09 -11.91
C SER A 243 8.85 0.74 -10.60
N GLY A 244 9.16 1.74 -9.80
CA GLY A 244 9.76 1.57 -8.47
C GLY A 244 8.86 0.84 -7.45
N MET A 245 7.61 0.57 -7.80
CA MET A 245 6.68 -0.20 -6.96
C MET A 245 6.69 -1.71 -7.26
N TYR A 246 7.43 -2.15 -8.27
CA TYR A 246 7.48 -3.56 -8.67
C TYR A 246 8.84 -4.16 -8.31
N PHE A 247 8.94 -4.77 -7.13
CA PHE A 247 10.18 -5.40 -6.68
C PHE A 247 10.42 -6.75 -7.37
N PRO A 248 11.67 -7.28 -7.38
CA PRO A 248 12.01 -8.54 -8.05
C PRO A 248 11.13 -9.71 -7.60
N GLY A 249 10.74 -10.56 -8.53
CA GLY A 249 9.81 -11.67 -8.28
C GLY A 249 8.33 -11.28 -8.36
N SER A 250 8.01 -10.00 -8.59
CA SER A 250 6.63 -9.57 -8.82
C SER A 250 6.16 -9.90 -10.23
N GLN A 251 4.88 -10.25 -10.35
CA GLN A 251 4.17 -10.35 -11.62
C GLN A 251 3.24 -9.15 -11.79
N VAL A 252 3.44 -8.42 -12.87
CA VAL A 252 2.58 -7.28 -13.21
C VAL A 252 1.53 -7.73 -14.22
N ILE A 253 0.26 -7.56 -13.89
CA ILE A 253 -0.85 -7.90 -14.77
C ILE A 253 -1.68 -6.68 -15.12
N GLU A 254 -2.28 -6.70 -16.32
CA GLU A 254 -3.06 -5.59 -16.80
C GLU A 254 -4.25 -5.28 -15.90
N ASN A 255 -4.33 -4.02 -15.47
CA ASN A 255 -5.57 -3.40 -15.01
C ASN A 255 -5.85 -2.17 -15.90
N SER A 256 -7.02 -2.10 -16.47
CA SER A 256 -7.46 -0.96 -17.28
C SER A 256 -8.72 -0.35 -16.66
N TYR A 257 -8.95 0.91 -16.94
CA TYR A 257 -10.23 1.52 -16.60
C TYR A 257 -11.38 0.76 -17.27
N SER A 258 -12.38 0.38 -16.50
CA SER A 258 -13.68 0.06 -17.08
C SER A 258 -14.28 1.31 -17.72
N LEU A 259 -15.22 1.14 -18.62
CA LEU A 259 -15.86 2.28 -19.28
C LEU A 259 -16.43 3.30 -18.27
N PRO A 260 -17.17 2.90 -17.21
CA PRO A 260 -17.63 3.84 -16.18
C PRO A 260 -16.49 4.56 -15.44
N GLN A 261 -15.39 3.85 -15.11
CA GLN A 261 -14.23 4.46 -14.47
C GLN A 261 -13.58 5.51 -15.38
N ARG A 262 -13.42 5.19 -16.68
CA ARG A 262 -12.85 6.11 -17.68
C ARG A 262 -13.70 7.37 -17.83
N LEU A 263 -15.00 7.23 -17.95
CA LEU A 263 -15.93 8.36 -18.02
C LEU A 263 -15.86 9.23 -16.76
N SER A 264 -15.87 8.62 -15.58
CA SER A 264 -15.72 9.32 -14.30
C SER A 264 -14.41 10.08 -14.22
N ALA A 265 -13.29 9.48 -14.63
CA ALA A 265 -11.98 10.13 -14.64
C ALA A 265 -11.95 11.34 -15.59
N LEU A 266 -12.50 11.22 -16.78
CA LEU A 266 -12.59 12.32 -17.74
C LEU A 266 -13.46 13.47 -17.22
N LEU A 267 -14.58 13.18 -16.59
CA LEU A 267 -15.44 14.19 -15.97
C LEU A 267 -14.73 14.95 -14.84
N HIS A 268 -13.97 14.25 -13.99
CA HIS A 268 -13.17 14.88 -12.94
C HIS A 268 -12.06 15.78 -13.51
N MET A 269 -11.38 15.33 -14.55
CA MET A 269 -10.36 16.15 -15.24
C MET A 269 -10.98 17.41 -15.84
N ALA A 270 -12.13 17.32 -16.50
CA ALA A 270 -12.82 18.46 -17.07
C ALA A 270 -13.27 19.48 -15.99
N LYS A 271 -13.84 19.00 -14.87
CA LYS A 271 -14.23 19.85 -13.74
C LYS A 271 -13.01 20.56 -13.13
N THR A 272 -11.89 19.87 -12.97
CA THR A 272 -10.64 20.45 -12.45
C THR A 272 -10.10 21.54 -13.40
N ALA A 273 -10.09 21.29 -14.70
CA ALA A 273 -9.68 22.27 -15.71
C ALA A 273 -10.55 23.53 -15.66
N ALA A 274 -11.89 23.37 -15.67
CA ALA A 274 -12.83 24.48 -15.57
C ALA A 274 -12.64 25.29 -14.28
N GLY A 275 -12.47 24.65 -13.14
CA GLY A 275 -12.22 25.32 -11.85
C GLY A 275 -10.88 26.09 -11.84
N ASN A 276 -9.87 25.61 -12.53
CA ASN A 276 -8.60 26.33 -12.67
C ASN A 276 -8.71 27.58 -13.55
N VAL A 277 -9.50 27.51 -14.64
CA VAL A 277 -9.80 28.65 -15.50
C VAL A 277 -10.55 29.75 -14.72
N LEU A 278 -11.61 29.38 -14.01
CA LEU A 278 -12.39 30.33 -13.18
C LEU A 278 -11.54 31.01 -12.11
N ARG A 279 -10.63 30.27 -11.43
CA ARG A 279 -9.70 30.84 -10.45
C ARG A 279 -8.70 31.81 -11.06
N ARG A 280 -8.29 31.62 -12.32
CA ARG A 280 -7.40 32.56 -13.04
C ARG A 280 -8.13 33.84 -13.46
N ILE A 281 -9.39 33.72 -13.84
CA ILE A 281 -10.23 34.89 -14.21
C ILE A 281 -10.57 35.73 -12.97
N GLY A 282 -10.92 35.10 -11.85
CA GLY A 282 -11.27 35.82 -10.60
C GLY A 282 -10.09 36.43 -9.83
N ARG A 283 -8.85 36.26 -10.33
CA ARG A 283 -7.63 36.89 -9.78
C ARG A 283 -7.10 38.05 -10.64
N ARG A 284 -7.79 38.39 -11.70
CA ARG A 284 -7.58 39.60 -12.51
C ARG A 284 -8.63 40.66 -12.16
#